data_c8c637738eb4f4048be9cd34477f76b2
#
_entry.id   c8c637738eb4f4048be9cd34477f76b2
#
_cell.length_a   1.000
_cell.length_b   1.000
_cell.length_c   1.000
_cell.angle_alpha   90.00
_cell.angle_beta   90.00
_cell.angle_gamma   90.00
#
_symmetry.space_group_name_H-M   'P 1'
#
loop_
_entity.id
_entity.type
_entity.pdbx_description
1 polymer ?
#
loop_
_entity_poly.entity_id
_entity_poly.type
_entity_poly.pdbx_seq_one_letter_code
_entity_poly.pdbx_strand_id
1 'polypeptide(L)'
;KGEGFNELRFEDQSGQEEIYLHAQKDINAHIENDAHWHIQHDFKQRIDNNSHTELAGDEHVIIKGSQKHQTTGDVSLHIKGEQHTRVDSNLIMESGQQTHHLSDGKIIIEAGTEITLKVGDSFIRITPGAIFTSGNLNIGDSGPGAGAPVKLALPDGVAPFESAYPVKKYCA
;
A
#
# COMPACT_ATOMS: atom_id res chain seq x y z
N LYS A 1 -40.11 -12.34 9.15
CA LYS A 1 -39.37 -12.57 10.39
C LYS A 1 -38.13 -13.33 10.04
N GLY A 2 -37.08 -12.66 9.71
CA GLY A 2 -35.78 -13.28 9.66
C GLY A 2 -35.19 -13.29 11.06
N GLU A 3 -35.44 -14.33 11.83
CA GLU A 3 -34.53 -14.62 12.93
C GLU A 3 -33.21 -15.02 12.28
N GLY A 4 -32.15 -14.28 12.61
CA GLY A 4 -30.82 -14.57 12.07
C GLY A 4 -30.37 -15.98 12.48
N PHE A 5 -29.54 -16.59 11.64
CA PHE A 5 -29.03 -17.94 11.89
C PHE A 5 -27.53 -18.00 11.61
N ASN A 6 -26.87 -18.94 12.23
CA ASN A 6 -25.50 -19.35 11.90
C ASN A 6 -25.57 -20.71 11.21
N GLU A 7 -24.76 -20.92 10.19
CA GLU A 7 -24.74 -22.17 9.44
C GLU A 7 -23.31 -22.61 9.14
N LEU A 8 -23.04 -23.89 9.31
CA LEU A 8 -21.91 -24.58 8.72
C LEU A 8 -22.47 -25.76 7.94
N ARG A 9 -22.33 -25.73 6.61
CA ARG A 9 -22.86 -26.75 5.70
C ARG A 9 -21.73 -27.35 4.91
N PHE A 10 -21.82 -28.65 4.70
CA PHE A 10 -20.99 -29.44 3.81
C PHE A 10 -21.87 -30.00 2.72
N GLU A 11 -21.52 -29.78 1.46
CA GLU A 11 -22.15 -30.36 0.28
C GLU A 11 -21.09 -31.17 -0.47
N ASP A 12 -21.35 -32.46 -0.62
CA ASP A 12 -20.43 -33.43 -1.23
C ASP A 12 -20.92 -33.95 -2.58
N GLN A 13 -22.02 -33.41 -3.13
CA GLN A 13 -22.50 -33.81 -4.44
C GLN A 13 -21.46 -33.43 -5.51
N SER A 14 -21.06 -34.42 -6.32
CA SER A 14 -20.05 -34.26 -7.37
C SER A 14 -20.35 -33.09 -8.30
N GLY A 15 -19.43 -32.12 -8.41
CA GLY A 15 -19.54 -30.89 -9.20
C GLY A 15 -20.31 -29.77 -8.52
N GLN A 16 -20.71 -29.93 -7.25
CA GLN A 16 -21.37 -28.93 -6.43
C GLN A 16 -20.78 -28.88 -5.01
N GLU A 17 -19.62 -29.47 -4.84
CA GLU A 17 -18.95 -29.54 -3.53
C GLU A 17 -18.73 -28.14 -2.94
N GLU A 18 -19.18 -27.93 -1.70
CA GLU A 18 -19.08 -26.66 -1.01
C GLU A 18 -18.92 -26.84 0.50
N ILE A 19 -18.06 -26.03 1.10
CA ILE A 19 -18.09 -25.74 2.54
C ILE A 19 -18.60 -24.32 2.71
N TYR A 20 -19.79 -24.17 3.25
CA TYR A 20 -20.44 -22.89 3.47
C TYR A 20 -20.45 -22.54 4.94
N LEU A 21 -19.91 -21.37 5.26
CA LEU A 21 -19.90 -20.80 6.62
C LEU A 21 -20.65 -19.49 6.60
N HIS A 22 -21.73 -19.39 7.35
CA HIS A 22 -22.50 -18.19 7.56
C HIS A 22 -22.57 -17.84 9.03
N ALA A 23 -22.13 -16.66 9.38
CA ALA A 23 -22.34 -16.07 10.68
C ALA A 23 -23.31 -14.90 10.57
N GLN A 24 -24.38 -14.94 11.32
CA GLN A 24 -25.36 -13.87 11.38
C GLN A 24 -24.78 -12.55 11.87
N LYS A 25 -23.78 -12.61 12.76
CA LYS A 25 -23.19 -11.42 13.34
C LYS A 25 -21.67 -11.46 13.27
N ASP A 26 -21.02 -12.26 14.06
CA ASP A 26 -19.58 -12.23 14.21
C ASP A 26 -18.95 -13.61 14.00
N ILE A 27 -17.78 -13.62 13.35
CA ILE A 27 -16.87 -14.78 13.33
C ILE A 27 -15.60 -14.37 14.06
N ASN A 28 -15.25 -15.10 15.12
CA ASN A 28 -13.99 -14.95 15.84
C ASN A 28 -13.17 -16.22 15.65
N ALA A 29 -12.00 -16.11 15.01
CA ALA A 29 -11.05 -17.19 14.88
C ALA A 29 -9.81 -16.86 15.71
N HIS A 30 -9.52 -17.66 16.74
CA HIS A 30 -8.30 -17.58 17.52
C HIS A 30 -7.47 -18.83 17.23
N ILE A 31 -6.27 -18.64 16.69
CA ILE A 31 -5.40 -19.72 16.27
C ILE A 31 -4.11 -19.60 17.05
N GLU A 32 -3.83 -20.57 17.91
CA GLU A 32 -2.68 -20.53 18.83
C GLU A 32 -1.34 -20.85 18.16
N ASN A 33 -1.36 -21.39 16.95
CA ASN A 33 -0.16 -21.75 16.20
C ASN A 33 -0.27 -21.20 14.78
N ASP A 34 -0.51 -22.04 13.78
CA ASP A 34 -0.41 -21.64 12.37
C ASP A 34 -1.76 -21.72 11.66
N ALA A 35 -2.03 -20.79 10.76
CA ALA A 35 -3.08 -20.89 9.78
C ALA A 35 -2.50 -20.97 8.38
N HIS A 36 -2.79 -22.05 7.64
CA HIS A 36 -2.33 -22.26 6.28
C HIS A 36 -3.49 -22.24 5.29
N TRP A 37 -3.38 -21.40 4.26
CA TRP A 37 -4.34 -21.34 3.17
C TRP A 37 -3.63 -21.67 1.85
N HIS A 38 -4.07 -22.71 1.16
CA HIS A 38 -3.67 -23.02 -0.19
C HIS A 38 -4.89 -22.99 -1.10
N ILE A 39 -4.96 -21.96 -1.94
CA ILE A 39 -6.10 -21.73 -2.82
C ILE A 39 -5.62 -21.91 -4.26
N GLN A 40 -6.12 -22.94 -4.93
CA GLN A 40 -5.67 -23.29 -6.28
C GLN A 40 -6.20 -22.35 -7.36
N HIS A 41 -7.26 -21.59 -7.07
CA HIS A 41 -7.91 -20.71 -8.03
C HIS A 41 -7.96 -19.28 -7.51
N ASP A 42 -9.12 -18.74 -7.24
CA ASP A 42 -9.28 -17.36 -6.86
C ASP A 42 -9.50 -17.19 -5.34
N PHE A 43 -8.87 -16.19 -4.75
CA PHE A 43 -9.24 -15.66 -3.44
C PHE A 43 -9.89 -14.29 -3.60
N LYS A 44 -11.13 -14.14 -3.16
CA LYS A 44 -11.88 -12.88 -3.22
C LYS A 44 -12.28 -12.45 -1.83
N GLN A 45 -11.92 -11.23 -1.46
CA GLN A 45 -12.28 -10.62 -0.18
C GLN A 45 -12.99 -9.30 -0.42
N ARG A 46 -14.10 -9.08 0.28
CA ARG A 46 -14.81 -7.81 0.32
C ARG A 46 -15.07 -7.43 1.77
N ILE A 47 -14.67 -6.22 2.14
CA ILE A 47 -14.87 -5.64 3.47
C ILE A 47 -15.61 -4.32 3.27
N ASP A 48 -16.83 -4.22 3.78
CA ASP A 48 -17.68 -3.05 3.55
C ASP A 48 -17.35 -1.88 4.49
N ASN A 49 -16.49 -2.09 5.49
CA ASN A 49 -16.06 -1.06 6.43
C ASN A 49 -14.52 -1.08 6.55
N ASN A 50 -13.94 -1.24 7.70
CA ASN A 50 -12.51 -1.12 7.95
C ASN A 50 -11.80 -2.47 7.90
N SER A 51 -10.58 -2.47 7.40
CA SER A 51 -9.62 -3.58 7.54
C SER A 51 -8.42 -3.09 8.32
N HIS A 52 -8.04 -3.84 9.36
CA HIS A 52 -6.86 -3.59 10.16
C HIS A 52 -5.97 -4.83 10.13
N THR A 53 -4.69 -4.63 9.82
CA THR A 53 -3.68 -5.69 9.80
C THR A 53 -2.47 -5.23 10.58
N GLU A 54 -2.03 -6.04 11.54
CA GLU A 54 -0.80 -5.83 12.31
C GLU A 54 0.07 -7.09 12.21
N LEU A 55 1.31 -6.92 11.83
CA LEU A 55 2.30 -7.98 11.71
C LEU A 55 3.47 -7.65 12.62
N ALA A 56 3.75 -8.54 13.57
CA ALA A 56 4.90 -8.39 14.47
C ALA A 56 6.23 -8.82 13.84
N GLY A 57 6.18 -9.56 12.75
CA GLY A 57 7.32 -10.05 11.99
C GLY A 57 7.35 -9.51 10.56
N ASP A 58 7.91 -10.28 9.65
CA ASP A 58 8.10 -9.90 8.26
C ASP A 58 6.87 -10.20 7.41
N GLU A 59 6.63 -9.37 6.41
CA GLU A 59 5.68 -9.63 5.34
C GLU A 59 6.43 -9.90 4.02
N HIS A 60 6.14 -11.03 3.38
CA HIS A 60 6.67 -11.37 2.06
C HIS A 60 5.54 -11.48 1.04
N VAL A 61 5.58 -10.64 0.01
CA VAL A 61 4.57 -10.63 -1.06
C VAL A 61 5.23 -10.87 -2.41
N ILE A 62 4.82 -11.91 -3.13
CA ILE A 62 5.26 -12.21 -4.50
C ILE A 62 4.06 -12.21 -5.42
N ILE A 63 4.04 -11.29 -6.39
CA ILE A 63 2.99 -11.18 -7.40
C ILE A 63 3.62 -11.43 -8.77
N LYS A 64 3.25 -12.55 -9.42
CA LYS A 64 3.77 -12.88 -10.75
C LYS A 64 3.05 -12.16 -11.89
N GLY A 65 1.92 -11.57 -11.61
CA GLY A 65 1.12 -10.79 -12.55
C GLY A 65 1.16 -9.30 -12.22
N SER A 66 0.11 -8.58 -12.59
CA SER A 66 -0.03 -7.16 -12.34
C SER A 66 -0.63 -6.89 -10.96
N GLN A 67 -0.13 -5.86 -10.29
CA GLN A 67 -0.76 -5.29 -9.10
C GLN A 67 -1.41 -3.95 -9.45
N LYS A 68 -2.66 -3.76 -9.03
CA LYS A 68 -3.40 -2.50 -9.16
C LYS A 68 -3.85 -2.05 -7.78
N HIS A 69 -3.55 -0.82 -7.43
CA HIS A 69 -3.94 -0.21 -6.16
C HIS A 69 -4.65 1.11 -6.43
N GLN A 70 -5.83 1.30 -5.83
CA GLN A 70 -6.59 2.53 -5.91
C GLN A 70 -7.01 2.95 -4.51
N THR A 71 -6.69 4.17 -4.12
CA THR A 71 -7.10 4.78 -2.86
C THR A 71 -7.81 6.09 -3.17
N THR A 72 -9.00 6.29 -2.62
CA THR A 72 -9.78 7.52 -2.81
C THR A 72 -9.36 8.61 -1.83
N GLY A 73 -8.88 8.23 -0.66
CA GLY A 73 -8.35 9.14 0.37
C GLY A 73 -6.84 9.25 0.33
N ASP A 74 -6.24 9.58 1.45
CA ASP A 74 -4.80 9.75 1.62
C ASP A 74 -4.07 8.41 1.77
N VAL A 75 -2.83 8.37 1.30
CA VAL A 75 -1.89 7.28 1.58
C VAL A 75 -0.71 7.84 2.35
N SER A 76 -0.45 7.31 3.54
CA SER A 76 0.72 7.63 4.35
C SER A 76 1.63 6.42 4.48
N LEU A 77 2.91 6.60 4.19
CA LEU A 77 3.93 5.57 4.30
C LEU A 77 5.07 6.09 5.18
N HIS A 78 5.34 5.38 6.29
CA HIS A 78 6.46 5.66 7.18
C HIS A 78 7.38 4.45 7.26
N ILE A 79 8.62 4.62 6.83
CA ILE A 79 9.65 3.58 6.86
C ILE A 79 10.78 4.08 7.76
N LYS A 80 11.05 3.36 8.85
CA LYS A 80 12.16 3.71 9.77
C LYS A 80 13.52 3.27 9.23
N GLY A 81 13.55 2.32 8.33
CA GLY A 81 14.74 1.83 7.66
C GLY A 81 14.88 2.41 6.25
N GLU A 82 15.34 1.61 5.32
CA GLU A 82 15.57 1.98 3.93
C GLU A 82 14.39 1.58 3.04
N GLN A 83 14.12 2.38 2.02
CA GLN A 83 13.20 2.01 0.95
C GLN A 83 13.97 1.85 -0.36
N HIS A 84 13.89 0.66 -0.95
CA HIS A 84 14.45 0.36 -2.26
C HIS A 84 13.34 0.17 -3.28
N THR A 85 13.40 0.93 -4.38
CA THR A 85 12.47 0.79 -5.49
C THR A 85 13.25 0.58 -6.78
N ARG A 86 13.02 -0.53 -7.47
CA ARG A 86 13.58 -0.82 -8.78
C ARG A 86 12.47 -1.11 -9.78
N VAL A 87 12.51 -0.41 -10.90
CA VAL A 87 11.59 -0.58 -12.02
C VAL A 87 12.43 -0.80 -13.28
N ASP A 88 12.29 -1.96 -13.90
CA ASP A 88 13.12 -2.33 -15.07
C ASP A 88 12.69 -1.62 -16.37
N SER A 89 11.54 -0.94 -16.36
CA SER A 89 11.04 -0.15 -17.49
C SER A 89 10.83 1.31 -17.08
N ASN A 90 9.62 1.82 -17.06
CA ASN A 90 9.34 3.21 -16.77
C ASN A 90 8.80 3.39 -15.35
N LEU A 91 9.36 4.33 -14.60
CA LEU A 91 8.77 4.88 -13.40
C LEU A 91 8.12 6.22 -13.74
N ILE A 92 6.80 6.30 -13.66
CA ILE A 92 6.03 7.51 -13.94
C ILE A 92 5.37 7.96 -12.64
N MET A 93 5.62 9.20 -12.24
CA MET A 93 5.02 9.82 -11.06
C MET A 93 4.36 11.13 -11.48
N GLU A 94 3.07 11.29 -11.17
CA GLU A 94 2.30 12.48 -11.47
C GLU A 94 1.62 13.00 -10.21
N SER A 95 1.61 14.30 -10.02
CA SER A 95 0.96 14.99 -8.91
C SER A 95 0.16 16.18 -9.44
N GLY A 96 -1.09 16.31 -9.03
CA GLY A 96 -1.97 17.40 -9.47
C GLY A 96 -1.58 18.79 -8.95
N GLN A 97 -0.81 18.87 -7.88
CA GLN A 97 -0.41 20.16 -7.29
C GLN A 97 1.10 20.26 -7.06
N GLN A 98 1.67 19.41 -6.22
CA GLN A 98 3.06 19.52 -5.82
C GLN A 98 3.71 18.17 -5.64
N THR A 99 4.93 18.03 -6.15
CA THR A 99 5.85 16.96 -5.78
C THR A 99 7.02 17.59 -5.06
N HIS A 100 7.29 17.14 -3.82
CA HIS A 100 8.37 17.66 -3.00
C HIS A 100 9.33 16.52 -2.62
N HIS A 101 10.60 16.68 -2.99
CA HIS A 101 11.68 15.79 -2.61
C HIS A 101 12.60 16.55 -1.67
N LEU A 102 12.72 16.10 -0.42
CA LEU A 102 13.59 16.70 0.59
C LEU A 102 14.53 15.64 1.15
N SER A 103 15.77 15.98 1.33
CA SER A 103 16.78 15.18 2.02
C SER A 103 17.65 16.08 2.87
N ASP A 104 17.91 15.70 4.12
CA ASP A 104 18.86 16.39 4.98
C ASP A 104 20.33 16.15 4.54
N GLY A 105 20.56 15.19 3.67
CA GLY A 105 21.87 14.86 3.13
C GLY A 105 21.99 15.21 1.65
N LYS A 106 21.81 14.23 0.78
CA LYS A 106 22.09 14.36 -0.65
C LYS A 106 20.91 13.88 -1.49
N ILE A 107 20.60 14.59 -2.57
CA ILE A 107 19.74 14.12 -3.66
C ILE A 107 20.63 13.94 -4.90
N ILE A 108 20.63 12.74 -5.48
CA ILE A 108 21.32 12.45 -6.74
C ILE A 108 20.26 12.17 -7.78
N ILE A 109 20.34 12.86 -8.93
CA ILE A 109 19.53 12.60 -10.09
C ILE A 109 20.49 12.32 -11.24
N GLU A 110 20.47 11.12 -11.77
CA GLU A 110 21.39 10.65 -12.80
C GLU A 110 20.60 10.02 -13.97
N ALA A 111 21.03 10.30 -15.18
CA ALA A 111 20.48 9.71 -16.39
C ALA A 111 21.60 9.43 -17.39
N GLY A 112 21.51 8.32 -18.11
CA GLY A 112 22.49 7.96 -19.14
C GLY A 112 22.47 8.85 -20.37
N THR A 113 21.36 9.51 -20.69
CA THR A 113 21.21 10.28 -21.93
C THR A 113 20.77 11.72 -21.71
N GLU A 114 19.76 11.96 -20.88
CA GLU A 114 19.22 13.30 -20.71
C GLU A 114 18.54 13.50 -19.36
N ILE A 115 18.70 14.68 -18.75
CA ILE A 115 17.87 15.20 -17.67
C ILE A 115 17.26 16.50 -18.16
N THR A 116 15.92 16.59 -18.16
CA THR A 116 15.20 17.81 -18.49
C THR A 116 14.35 18.29 -17.33
N LEU A 117 14.55 19.56 -16.92
CA LEU A 117 13.72 20.30 -15.99
C LEU A 117 12.95 21.36 -16.80
N LYS A 118 11.61 21.32 -16.77
CA LYS A 118 10.77 22.17 -17.61
C LYS A 118 9.66 22.84 -16.83
N VAL A 119 9.43 24.13 -17.11
CA VAL A 119 8.29 24.90 -16.60
C VAL A 119 7.75 25.77 -17.74
N GLY A 120 6.52 25.46 -18.20
CA GLY A 120 5.97 26.10 -19.40
C GLY A 120 6.90 25.91 -20.61
N ASP A 121 7.35 26.99 -21.23
CA ASP A 121 8.27 26.95 -22.37
C ASP A 121 9.76 27.07 -21.96
N SER A 122 10.04 27.28 -20.68
CA SER A 122 11.40 27.37 -20.16
C SER A 122 11.91 26.01 -19.71
N PHE A 123 13.18 25.72 -19.99
CA PHE A 123 13.80 24.46 -19.59
C PHE A 123 15.30 24.58 -19.29
N ILE A 124 15.81 23.64 -18.54
CA ILE A 124 17.21 23.25 -18.44
C ILE A 124 17.31 21.80 -18.90
N ARG A 125 18.11 21.55 -19.93
CA ARG A 125 18.35 20.20 -20.46
C ARG A 125 19.83 19.87 -20.40
N ILE A 126 20.17 18.81 -19.72
CA ILE A 126 21.53 18.31 -19.54
C ILE A 126 21.70 17.06 -20.38
N THR A 127 22.70 17.04 -21.21
CA THR A 127 23.12 15.88 -22.03
C THR A 127 24.61 15.60 -21.81
N PRO A 128 25.17 14.48 -22.27
CA PRO A 128 26.58 14.16 -22.06
C PRO A 128 27.56 15.22 -22.58
N GLY A 129 27.21 16.01 -23.54
CA GLY A 129 28.10 17.00 -24.19
C GLY A 129 27.79 18.47 -23.86
N ALA A 130 26.64 18.78 -23.28
CA ALA A 130 26.23 20.19 -23.11
C ALA A 130 25.08 20.37 -22.10
N ILE A 131 24.96 21.60 -21.63
CA ILE A 131 23.81 22.11 -20.89
C ILE A 131 23.11 23.16 -21.77
N PHE A 132 21.83 22.93 -22.04
CA PHE A 132 21.00 23.85 -22.82
C PHE A 132 19.99 24.53 -21.90
N THR A 133 19.78 25.82 -22.07
CA THR A 133 18.75 26.58 -21.38
C THR A 133 17.91 27.36 -22.39
N SER A 134 16.60 27.44 -22.15
CA SER A 134 15.72 28.38 -22.85
C SER A 134 15.30 29.48 -21.85
N GLY A 135 15.19 30.72 -22.36
CA GLY A 135 14.94 31.90 -21.54
C GLY A 135 16.20 32.50 -20.90
N ASN A 136 16.02 33.51 -20.06
CA ASN A 136 17.13 34.20 -19.40
C ASN A 136 17.67 33.38 -18.23
N LEU A 137 18.94 33.02 -18.27
CA LEU A 137 19.63 32.42 -17.14
C LEU A 137 20.09 33.53 -16.18
N ASN A 138 19.41 33.67 -15.06
CA ASN A 138 19.83 34.57 -14.00
C ASN A 138 20.71 33.81 -13.00
N ILE A 139 21.96 34.23 -12.88
CA ILE A 139 22.89 33.73 -11.88
C ILE A 139 22.93 34.77 -10.76
N GLY A 140 22.14 34.55 -9.72
CA GLY A 140 22.04 35.48 -8.59
C GLY A 140 21.00 35.03 -7.59
N ASP A 141 20.87 35.77 -6.49
CA ASP A 141 20.02 35.43 -5.37
C ASP A 141 18.58 35.91 -5.57
N SER A 142 17.65 34.98 -5.91
CA SER A 142 16.21 35.26 -5.89
C SER A 142 15.48 34.48 -4.78
N GLY A 143 16.22 33.79 -3.92
CA GLY A 143 15.71 32.96 -2.85
C GLY A 143 15.18 31.57 -3.32
N PRO A 144 15.24 30.58 -2.47
CA PRO A 144 14.73 29.23 -2.77
C PRO A 144 13.20 29.21 -2.76
N GLY A 145 12.62 28.38 -3.64
CA GLY A 145 11.21 28.00 -3.54
C GLY A 145 10.94 27.22 -2.24
N ALA A 146 9.75 27.42 -1.65
CA ALA A 146 9.34 26.67 -0.47
C ALA A 146 8.55 25.41 -0.88
N GLY A 147 8.90 24.25 -0.30
CA GLY A 147 8.11 23.01 -0.38
C GLY A 147 7.20 22.84 0.83
N ALA A 148 6.17 22.01 0.71
CA ALA A 148 5.32 21.64 1.83
C ALA A 148 5.93 20.47 2.62
N PRO A 149 5.92 20.48 3.95
CA PRO A 149 6.38 19.36 4.75
C PRO A 149 5.44 18.16 4.59
N VAL A 150 6.01 16.97 4.73
CA VAL A 150 5.23 15.72 4.75
C VAL A 150 4.37 15.67 6.02
N LYS A 151 3.06 15.46 5.87
CA LYS A 151 2.14 15.18 6.97
C LYS A 151 1.80 13.70 6.92
N LEU A 152 2.24 12.95 7.93
CA LEU A 152 1.94 11.52 8.05
C LEU A 152 0.74 11.33 8.98
N ALA A 153 -0.22 10.52 8.53
CA ALA A 153 -1.21 9.90 9.40
C ALA A 153 -0.83 8.42 9.53
N LEU A 154 -0.38 8.00 10.70
CA LEU A 154 -0.02 6.61 10.95
C LEU A 154 -1.26 5.84 11.41
N PRO A 155 -1.40 4.55 11.06
CA PRO A 155 -2.50 3.74 11.53
C PRO A 155 -2.40 3.51 13.04
N ASP A 156 -3.56 3.45 13.69
CA ASP A 156 -3.66 2.92 15.05
C ASP A 156 -3.41 1.41 15.01
N GLY A 157 -2.85 0.86 16.07
CA GLY A 157 -2.66 -0.59 16.21
C GLY A 157 -3.98 -1.36 16.18
N VAL A 158 -3.91 -2.64 15.85
CA VAL A 158 -5.09 -3.52 15.87
C VAL A 158 -5.47 -3.79 17.33
N ALA A 159 -6.70 -3.45 17.72
CA ALA A 159 -7.19 -3.77 19.05
C ALA A 159 -7.21 -5.30 19.25
N PRO A 160 -6.82 -5.81 20.45
CA PRO A 160 -6.92 -7.23 20.73
C PRO A 160 -8.33 -7.76 20.52
N PHE A 161 -8.44 -8.97 19.99
CA PHE A 161 -9.72 -9.67 19.87
C PHE A 161 -10.26 -9.97 21.27
N GLU A 162 -11.18 -9.18 21.75
CA GLU A 162 -11.94 -9.53 22.95
C GLU A 162 -13.17 -10.34 22.52
N SER A 163 -13.17 -11.63 22.81
CA SER A 163 -14.38 -12.45 22.69
C SER A 163 -15.45 -11.92 23.65
N ALA A 164 -16.59 -11.50 23.12
CA ALA A 164 -17.74 -11.08 23.93
C ALA A 164 -18.29 -12.21 24.83
N TYR A 165 -17.84 -13.44 24.60
CA TYR A 165 -18.21 -14.60 25.40
C TYR A 165 -16.92 -15.25 25.94
N PRO A 166 -16.72 -15.28 27.27
CA PRO A 166 -15.63 -16.05 27.84
C PRO A 166 -15.80 -17.51 27.43
N VAL A 167 -14.78 -18.05 26.77
CA VAL A 167 -14.73 -19.48 26.45
C VAL A 167 -14.82 -20.22 27.76
N LYS A 168 -15.98 -20.81 28.08
CA LYS A 168 -16.09 -21.74 29.20
C LYS A 168 -15.18 -22.91 28.87
N LYS A 169 -14.04 -23.04 29.57
CA LYS A 169 -13.27 -24.27 29.57
C LYS A 169 -14.15 -25.35 30.17
N TYR A 170 -14.72 -26.18 29.31
CA TYR A 170 -15.25 -27.45 29.75
C TYR A 170 -14.03 -28.34 30.03
N CYS A 171 -13.58 -28.40 31.26
CA CYS A 171 -12.68 -29.46 31.72
C CYS A 171 -13.46 -30.77 31.61
N ALA A 172 -12.95 -31.72 30.83
CA ALA A 172 -13.35 -33.13 30.82
C ALA A 172 -12.94 -33.78 32.13
#